data_6ee4d33062885633803285112fe1687c
#
_entry.id   6ee4d33062885633803285112fe1687c
#
_cell.length_a   1.000
_cell.length_b   1.000
_cell.length_c   1.000
_cell.angle_alpha   90.00
_cell.angle_beta   90.00
_cell.angle_gamma   90.00
#
_symmetry.space_group_name_H-M   'P 1'
#
loop_
_entity.id
_entity.type
_entity.pdbx_description
1 polymer ?
#
loop_
_entity_poly.entity_id
_entity_poly.type
_entity_poly.pdbx_seq_one_letter_code
_entity_poly.pdbx_strand_id
1 'polypeptide(L)'
;MIANEVAGFDFGLGETADLLRDTVRSFAADEVAPRAAAIDESNDFPRDLWPKLGALGLLGITVEEDYGGAAMGYTEHVVAMEELSRASAAVGLSYGAHSNLCVNQIRRNGNEAQKGQYLPKLISGEHVGALAMSETGAGSDVVSMQMRAVKKGDRYVLNGSKMWITNGPDADVLVVYGKTDPDAGARGITAFLIEKGMKGFSTAQKLDKLGMRGSNTCELLFEDCEVPAENVLGAEGKGVGVLMSGLDYERLVLAGGPLGIMQACMDVVLPYVHERKQFGQAIGSFQLIQGKLADMYTTMNAAKSYVYAVARACDRGDVTRKDAAGVILYTAEKATWMALEAIQCLGGNGYTNEYPAGRLLRDAKLYEIGAGTSEIRRMLIGRELFEETR
;
A
#
# COMPACT_ATOMS: atom_id res chain seq x y z
N MET A 1 -17.29 -6.95 -17.75
CA MET A 1 -16.80 -6.56 -19.10
C MET A 1 -16.78 -5.05 -19.12
N ILE A 2 -15.60 -4.44 -19.26
CA ILE A 2 -15.49 -2.97 -19.41
C ILE A 2 -15.85 -2.70 -20.88
N ALA A 3 -17.05 -2.20 -21.11
CA ALA A 3 -17.65 -2.11 -22.44
C ALA A 3 -17.01 -1.05 -23.37
N ASN A 4 -16.05 -0.28 -22.88
CA ASN A 4 -15.35 0.76 -23.66
C ASN A 4 -13.90 0.85 -23.17
N GLU A 5 -13.04 -0.08 -23.60
CA GLU A 5 -11.61 0.12 -23.44
C GLU A 5 -11.19 1.34 -24.26
N VAL A 6 -10.91 2.43 -23.56
CA VAL A 6 -10.11 3.50 -24.15
C VAL A 6 -8.75 2.90 -24.43
N ALA A 7 -8.32 2.88 -25.70
CA ALA A 7 -6.98 2.45 -26.07
C ALA A 7 -5.98 3.17 -25.15
N GLY A 8 -5.32 2.39 -24.28
CA GLY A 8 -4.40 2.92 -23.28
C GLY A 8 -3.22 3.59 -23.98
N PHE A 9 -2.67 4.62 -23.35
CA PHE A 9 -1.36 5.14 -23.75
C PHE A 9 -0.31 4.08 -23.43
N ASP A 10 0.51 3.71 -24.42
CA ASP A 10 1.62 2.79 -24.20
C ASP A 10 2.77 3.52 -23.48
N PHE A 11 3.06 3.07 -22.26
CA PHE A 11 4.17 3.60 -21.44
C PHE A 11 5.49 2.86 -21.67
N GLY A 12 5.52 1.85 -22.53
CA GLY A 12 6.70 1.06 -22.87
C GLY A 12 7.33 0.40 -21.65
N LEU A 13 6.53 -0.27 -20.83
CA LEU A 13 7.00 -0.92 -19.59
C LEU A 13 7.75 -2.23 -19.88
N GLY A 14 7.52 -2.82 -21.04
CA GLY A 14 8.12 -4.07 -21.48
C GLY A 14 7.19 -5.28 -21.32
N GLU A 15 7.53 -6.33 -22.06
CA GLU A 15 6.68 -7.53 -22.22
C GLU A 15 6.34 -8.18 -20.86
N THR A 16 7.30 -8.28 -19.94
CA THR A 16 7.08 -8.87 -18.60
C THR A 16 6.02 -8.11 -17.81
N ALA A 17 6.12 -6.78 -17.76
CA ALA A 17 5.17 -5.94 -17.05
C ALA A 17 3.78 -5.97 -17.71
N ASP A 18 3.71 -6.04 -19.05
CA ASP A 18 2.46 -6.12 -19.81
C ASP A 18 1.76 -7.46 -19.58
N LEU A 19 2.47 -8.59 -19.64
CA LEU A 19 1.92 -9.92 -19.34
C LEU A 19 1.45 -10.03 -17.88
N LEU A 20 2.22 -9.47 -16.95
CA LEU A 20 1.82 -9.42 -15.55
C LEU A 20 0.56 -8.59 -15.38
N ARG A 21 0.47 -7.42 -16.03
CA ARG A 21 -0.74 -6.56 -16.02
C ARG A 21 -1.97 -7.33 -16.46
N ASP A 22 -1.89 -8.05 -17.57
CA ASP A 22 -3.01 -8.81 -18.11
C ASP A 22 -3.42 -9.93 -17.16
N THR A 23 -2.45 -10.64 -16.58
CA THR A 23 -2.67 -11.70 -15.59
C THR A 23 -3.36 -11.17 -14.34
N VAL A 24 -2.82 -10.09 -13.75
CA VAL A 24 -3.39 -9.49 -12.53
C VAL A 24 -4.76 -8.86 -12.79
N ARG A 25 -4.95 -8.23 -13.94
CA ARG A 25 -6.23 -7.64 -14.36
C ARG A 25 -7.31 -8.71 -14.49
N SER A 26 -7.01 -9.84 -15.15
CA SER A 26 -7.95 -10.95 -15.26
C SER A 26 -8.31 -11.50 -13.88
N PHE A 27 -7.32 -11.80 -13.06
CA PHE A 27 -7.55 -12.26 -11.69
C PHE A 27 -8.39 -11.26 -10.87
N ALA A 28 -8.04 -9.98 -10.94
CA ALA A 28 -8.76 -8.94 -10.20
C ALA A 28 -10.20 -8.77 -10.68
N ALA A 29 -10.46 -8.91 -11.98
CA ALA A 29 -11.80 -8.86 -12.55
C ALA A 29 -12.67 -10.05 -12.14
N ASP A 30 -12.08 -11.24 -12.02
CA ASP A 30 -12.81 -12.47 -11.72
C ASP A 30 -12.98 -12.70 -10.21
N GLU A 31 -11.95 -12.40 -9.41
CA GLU A 31 -11.89 -12.80 -8.01
C GLU A 31 -12.08 -11.62 -7.02
N VAL A 32 -11.78 -10.39 -7.41
CA VAL A 32 -11.80 -9.23 -6.51
C VAL A 32 -12.97 -8.29 -6.79
N ALA A 33 -13.13 -7.84 -8.04
CA ALA A 33 -14.13 -6.85 -8.42
C ALA A 33 -15.57 -7.25 -8.08
N PRO A 34 -16.00 -8.52 -8.28
CA PRO A 34 -17.36 -8.95 -7.93
C PRO A 34 -17.66 -8.87 -6.43
N ARG A 35 -16.63 -8.92 -5.58
CA ARG A 35 -16.73 -8.92 -4.12
C ARG A 35 -16.48 -7.55 -3.50
N ALA A 36 -16.05 -6.55 -4.28
CA ALA A 36 -15.56 -5.28 -3.76
C ALA A 36 -16.60 -4.49 -2.92
N ALA A 37 -17.88 -4.54 -3.30
CA ALA A 37 -18.96 -3.92 -2.52
C ALA A 37 -19.19 -4.64 -1.18
N ALA A 38 -19.25 -5.98 -1.19
CA ALA A 38 -19.42 -6.78 0.02
C ALA A 38 -18.22 -6.66 0.98
N ILE A 39 -17.00 -6.53 0.44
CA ILE A 39 -15.78 -6.28 1.22
C ILE A 39 -15.87 -4.92 1.94
N ASP A 40 -16.30 -3.86 1.24
CA ASP A 40 -16.50 -2.53 1.84
C ASP A 40 -17.59 -2.56 2.92
N GLU A 41 -18.71 -3.21 2.66
CA GLU A 41 -19.83 -3.32 3.61
C GLU A 41 -19.44 -4.09 4.87
N SER A 42 -18.87 -5.28 4.73
CA SER A 42 -18.48 -6.14 5.87
C SER A 42 -17.28 -5.61 6.63
N ASN A 43 -16.44 -4.78 6.01
CA ASN A 43 -15.13 -4.37 6.53
C ASN A 43 -14.21 -5.58 6.82
N ASP A 44 -14.32 -6.68 6.09
CA ASP A 44 -13.52 -7.89 6.26
C ASP A 44 -12.73 -8.24 5.00
N PHE A 45 -11.46 -8.61 5.20
CA PHE A 45 -10.60 -9.10 4.12
C PHE A 45 -10.92 -10.56 3.79
N PRO A 46 -11.17 -10.90 2.52
CA PRO A 46 -11.42 -12.28 2.10
C PRO A 46 -10.12 -13.10 2.16
N ARG A 47 -9.95 -13.90 3.20
CA ARG A 47 -8.69 -14.62 3.48
C ARG A 47 -8.28 -15.61 2.39
N ASP A 48 -9.25 -16.12 1.59
CA ASP A 48 -8.99 -16.99 0.44
C ASP A 48 -8.18 -16.32 -0.67
N LEU A 49 -8.07 -14.98 -0.65
CA LEU A 49 -7.23 -14.25 -1.61
C LEU A 49 -5.74 -14.44 -1.36
N TRP A 50 -5.29 -14.64 -0.10
CA TRP A 50 -3.86 -14.77 0.18
C TRP A 50 -3.20 -15.92 -0.58
N PRO A 51 -3.67 -17.18 -0.48
CA PRO A 51 -3.07 -18.28 -1.24
C PRO A 51 -3.25 -18.12 -2.76
N LYS A 52 -4.32 -17.46 -3.22
CA LYS A 52 -4.52 -17.18 -4.65
C LYS A 52 -3.50 -16.18 -5.18
N LEU A 53 -3.24 -15.10 -4.43
CA LEU A 53 -2.19 -14.12 -4.75
C LEU A 53 -0.79 -14.75 -4.70
N GLY A 54 -0.55 -15.64 -3.73
CA GLY A 54 0.68 -16.44 -3.64
C GLY A 54 0.89 -17.34 -4.85
N ALA A 55 -0.15 -18.06 -5.28
CA ALA A 55 -0.10 -18.94 -6.45
C ALA A 55 0.22 -18.19 -7.77
N LEU A 56 -0.11 -16.90 -7.84
CA LEU A 56 0.26 -16.02 -8.95
C LEU A 56 1.65 -15.40 -8.81
N GLY A 57 2.40 -15.70 -7.73
CA GLY A 57 3.72 -15.12 -7.45
C GLY A 57 3.70 -13.66 -7.00
N LEU A 58 2.51 -13.08 -6.74
CA LEU A 58 2.36 -11.65 -6.46
C LEU A 58 2.89 -11.25 -5.09
N LEU A 59 2.85 -12.15 -4.11
CA LEU A 59 3.28 -11.84 -2.73
C LEU A 59 4.80 -11.75 -2.58
N GLY A 60 5.57 -12.32 -3.52
CA GLY A 60 7.03 -12.30 -3.55
C GLY A 60 7.61 -11.72 -4.84
N ILE A 61 6.95 -10.75 -5.48
CA ILE A 61 7.36 -10.19 -6.79
C ILE A 61 8.84 -9.81 -6.82
N THR A 62 9.34 -9.10 -5.81
CA THR A 62 10.73 -8.61 -5.77
C THR A 62 11.69 -9.55 -5.04
N VAL A 63 11.22 -10.68 -4.53
CA VAL A 63 12.04 -11.64 -3.78
C VAL A 63 12.75 -12.58 -4.74
N GLU A 64 13.95 -13.00 -4.37
CA GLU A 64 14.80 -13.92 -5.11
C GLU A 64 14.13 -15.31 -5.23
N GLU A 65 14.40 -16.02 -6.34
CA GLU A 65 13.85 -17.35 -6.63
C GLU A 65 14.23 -18.39 -5.57
N ASP A 66 15.42 -18.27 -4.96
CA ASP A 66 15.91 -19.16 -3.92
C ASP A 66 14.98 -19.23 -2.69
N TYR A 67 14.18 -18.19 -2.47
CA TYR A 67 13.16 -18.14 -1.41
C TYR A 67 11.72 -18.34 -1.94
N GLY A 68 11.55 -18.67 -3.21
CA GLY A 68 10.26 -18.86 -3.87
C GLY A 68 9.65 -17.59 -4.45
N GLY A 69 10.42 -16.50 -4.56
CA GLY A 69 10.00 -15.24 -5.17
C GLY A 69 10.03 -15.27 -6.70
N ALA A 70 9.54 -14.20 -7.32
CA ALA A 70 9.50 -14.06 -8.78
C ALA A 70 10.72 -13.31 -9.36
N ALA A 71 11.60 -12.78 -8.52
CA ALA A 71 12.80 -12.01 -8.88
C ALA A 71 12.55 -10.87 -9.89
N MET A 72 11.36 -10.28 -9.88
CA MET A 72 10.96 -9.16 -10.73
C MET A 72 11.33 -7.81 -10.09
N GLY A 73 11.07 -6.71 -10.82
CA GLY A 73 11.34 -5.36 -10.37
C GLY A 73 10.20 -4.68 -9.62
N TYR A 74 10.44 -3.44 -9.23
CA TYR A 74 9.42 -2.58 -8.62
C TYR A 74 8.43 -2.05 -9.65
N THR A 75 8.79 -2.01 -10.94
CA THR A 75 7.85 -1.70 -12.04
C THR A 75 6.71 -2.71 -12.05
N GLU A 76 7.01 -4.01 -12.00
CA GLU A 76 6.03 -5.09 -11.92
C GLU A 76 5.21 -5.03 -10.63
N HIS A 77 5.85 -4.67 -9.51
CA HIS A 77 5.14 -4.52 -8.23
C HIS A 77 4.12 -3.38 -8.27
N VAL A 78 4.47 -2.23 -8.87
CA VAL A 78 3.53 -1.11 -9.10
C VAL A 78 2.38 -1.53 -9.99
N VAL A 79 2.64 -2.27 -11.08
CA VAL A 79 1.61 -2.78 -11.99
C VAL A 79 0.63 -3.69 -11.26
N ALA A 80 1.12 -4.62 -10.44
CA ALA A 80 0.26 -5.49 -9.63
C ALA A 80 -0.59 -4.68 -8.63
N MET A 81 0.02 -3.72 -7.94
CA MET A 81 -0.67 -2.84 -7.00
C MET A 81 -1.77 -2.01 -7.69
N GLU A 82 -1.50 -1.49 -8.89
CA GLU A 82 -2.45 -0.73 -9.70
C GLU A 82 -3.68 -1.56 -10.07
N GLU A 83 -3.49 -2.74 -10.66
CA GLU A 83 -4.61 -3.57 -11.15
C GLU A 83 -5.45 -4.16 -10.00
N LEU A 84 -4.83 -4.58 -8.90
CA LEU A 84 -5.57 -5.00 -7.70
C LEU A 84 -6.38 -3.85 -7.10
N SER A 85 -5.79 -2.65 -7.02
CA SER A 85 -6.46 -1.47 -6.45
C SER A 85 -7.56 -0.92 -7.36
N ARG A 86 -7.48 -1.13 -8.67
CA ARG A 86 -8.56 -0.84 -9.64
C ARG A 86 -9.82 -1.63 -9.31
N ALA A 87 -9.68 -2.90 -8.92
CA ALA A 87 -10.80 -3.74 -8.53
C ALA A 87 -11.28 -3.45 -7.09
N SER A 88 -10.34 -3.34 -6.15
CA SER A 88 -10.59 -2.96 -4.75
C SER A 88 -9.33 -2.35 -4.13
N ALA A 89 -9.38 -1.06 -3.82
CA ALA A 89 -8.25 -0.38 -3.19
C ALA A 89 -7.93 -0.94 -1.79
N ALA A 90 -8.92 -1.44 -1.07
CA ALA A 90 -8.72 -2.11 0.22
C ALA A 90 -7.92 -3.41 0.08
N VAL A 91 -8.19 -4.21 -0.96
CA VAL A 91 -7.40 -5.42 -1.26
C VAL A 91 -5.98 -5.04 -1.69
N GLY A 92 -5.83 -4.03 -2.56
CA GLY A 92 -4.53 -3.52 -2.97
C GLY A 92 -3.70 -3.01 -1.78
N LEU A 93 -4.31 -2.28 -0.84
CA LEU A 93 -3.61 -1.80 0.37
C LEU A 93 -3.10 -2.96 1.24
N SER A 94 -3.94 -3.96 1.50
CA SER A 94 -3.53 -5.16 2.27
C SER A 94 -2.43 -5.94 1.56
N TYR A 95 -2.54 -6.10 0.24
CA TYR A 95 -1.50 -6.69 -0.59
C TYR A 95 -0.17 -5.94 -0.47
N GLY A 96 -0.17 -4.61 -0.63
CA GLY A 96 1.05 -3.79 -0.53
C GLY A 96 1.67 -3.81 0.87
N ALA A 97 0.85 -3.81 1.92
CA ALA A 97 1.34 -3.94 3.30
C ALA A 97 2.02 -5.29 3.55
N HIS A 98 1.51 -6.36 2.98
CA HIS A 98 2.12 -7.68 3.05
C HIS A 98 3.40 -7.76 2.21
N SER A 99 3.29 -7.56 0.89
CA SER A 99 4.34 -7.85 -0.09
C SER A 99 5.50 -6.84 -0.05
N ASN A 100 5.20 -5.56 0.23
CA ASN A 100 6.22 -4.50 0.24
C ASN A 100 6.66 -4.10 1.65
N LEU A 101 5.74 -3.92 2.61
CA LEU A 101 6.15 -3.50 3.95
C LEU A 101 6.76 -4.64 4.77
N CYS A 102 6.16 -5.83 4.76
CA CYS A 102 6.67 -6.95 5.54
C CYS A 102 7.71 -7.76 4.76
N VAL A 103 7.31 -8.34 3.64
CA VAL A 103 8.16 -9.24 2.84
C VAL A 103 9.43 -8.54 2.37
N ASN A 104 9.33 -7.36 1.77
CA ASN A 104 10.49 -6.63 1.27
C ASN A 104 11.43 -6.15 2.40
N GLN A 105 10.92 -5.84 3.60
CA GLN A 105 11.77 -5.50 4.75
C GLN A 105 12.56 -6.71 5.22
N ILE A 106 11.95 -7.89 5.30
CA ILE A 106 12.65 -9.15 5.66
C ILE A 106 13.68 -9.49 4.58
N ARG A 107 13.30 -9.42 3.30
CA ARG A 107 14.21 -9.63 2.16
C ARG A 107 15.46 -8.76 2.24
N ARG A 108 15.29 -7.47 2.52
CA ARG A 108 16.38 -6.48 2.48
C ARG A 108 17.28 -6.50 3.71
N ASN A 109 16.75 -6.84 4.88
CA ASN A 109 17.42 -6.64 6.16
C ASN A 109 17.56 -7.94 6.97
N GLY A 110 16.88 -9.02 6.60
CA GLY A 110 16.99 -10.33 7.25
C GLY A 110 18.31 -11.02 6.93
N ASN A 111 18.84 -11.77 7.89
CA ASN A 111 19.89 -12.73 7.64
C ASN A 111 19.35 -13.98 6.92
N GLU A 112 20.24 -14.85 6.44
CA GLU A 112 19.84 -16.04 5.67
C GLU A 112 18.87 -16.96 6.42
N ALA A 113 19.05 -17.11 7.74
CA ALA A 113 18.18 -17.94 8.57
C ALA A 113 16.77 -17.32 8.64
N GLN A 114 16.68 -15.99 8.88
CA GLN A 114 15.41 -15.28 8.92
C GLN A 114 14.69 -15.31 7.57
N LYS A 115 15.40 -15.07 6.46
CA LYS A 115 14.82 -15.15 5.12
C LYS A 115 14.29 -16.54 4.83
N GLY A 116 15.09 -17.59 5.07
CA GLY A 116 14.68 -18.99 4.88
C GLY A 116 13.51 -19.42 5.74
N GLN A 117 13.39 -18.88 6.97
CA GLN A 117 12.29 -19.17 7.89
C GLN A 117 10.98 -18.50 7.48
N TYR A 118 11.01 -17.22 7.09
CA TYR A 118 9.79 -16.41 6.97
C TYR A 118 9.32 -16.23 5.53
N LEU A 119 10.24 -16.02 4.55
CA LEU A 119 9.85 -15.65 3.20
C LEU A 119 9.01 -16.70 2.48
N PRO A 120 9.33 -18.02 2.49
CA PRO A 120 8.55 -19.00 1.75
C PRO A 120 7.07 -19.03 2.12
N LYS A 121 6.73 -18.96 3.41
CA LYS A 121 5.34 -18.98 3.87
C LYS A 121 4.60 -17.68 3.63
N LEU A 122 5.30 -16.54 3.69
CA LEU A 122 4.74 -15.25 3.34
C LEU A 122 4.48 -15.17 1.82
N ILE A 123 5.39 -15.66 1.00
CA ILE A 123 5.27 -15.64 -0.48
C ILE A 123 4.16 -16.56 -0.96
N SER A 124 3.97 -17.73 -0.33
CA SER A 124 2.87 -18.65 -0.68
C SER A 124 1.49 -18.14 -0.22
N GLY A 125 1.44 -17.17 0.68
CA GLY A 125 0.20 -16.71 1.31
C GLY A 125 -0.31 -17.63 2.41
N GLU A 126 0.48 -18.61 2.85
CA GLU A 126 0.21 -19.41 4.06
C GLU A 126 0.25 -18.52 5.30
N HIS A 127 1.23 -17.61 5.37
CA HIS A 127 1.35 -16.59 6.39
C HIS A 127 1.05 -15.21 5.85
N VAL A 128 0.41 -14.38 6.68
CA VAL A 128 0.14 -12.98 6.39
C VAL A 128 1.16 -12.10 7.10
N GLY A 129 1.68 -11.11 6.37
CA GLY A 129 2.66 -10.15 6.87
C GLY A 129 2.08 -8.77 7.18
N ALA A 130 2.62 -8.12 8.22
CA ALA A 130 2.34 -6.72 8.56
C ALA A 130 3.61 -5.98 8.99
N LEU A 131 3.51 -4.64 9.02
CA LEU A 131 4.55 -3.77 9.59
C LEU A 131 3.92 -2.84 10.63
N ALA A 132 4.56 -2.72 11.80
CA ALA A 132 4.05 -1.97 12.92
C ALA A 132 5.07 -0.94 13.43
N MET A 133 4.90 0.29 12.99
CA MET A 133 5.77 1.42 13.31
C MET A 133 5.05 2.46 14.18
N SER A 134 3.86 2.91 13.75
CA SER A 134 3.14 4.01 14.34
C SER A 134 2.55 3.68 15.71
N GLU A 135 2.45 4.69 16.57
CA GLU A 135 1.77 4.67 17.86
C GLU A 135 0.73 5.79 17.90
N THR A 136 -0.21 5.74 18.84
CA THR A 136 -1.24 6.77 19.01
C THR A 136 -0.63 8.18 19.15
N GLY A 137 0.52 8.29 19.85
CA GLY A 137 1.25 9.55 20.06
C GLY A 137 2.41 9.78 19.07
N ALA A 138 2.68 8.86 18.13
CA ALA A 138 3.84 8.93 17.23
C ALA A 138 3.48 8.41 15.83
N GLY A 139 2.83 9.26 15.03
CA GLY A 139 2.50 9.01 13.63
C GLY A 139 3.51 9.66 12.69
N SER A 140 3.32 10.96 12.38
CA SER A 140 4.25 11.71 11.53
C SER A 140 5.67 11.82 12.13
N ASP A 141 5.77 12.00 13.45
CA ASP A 141 7.02 11.91 14.20
C ASP A 141 7.22 10.50 14.76
N VAL A 142 7.46 9.56 13.87
CA VAL A 142 7.61 8.14 14.21
C VAL A 142 8.83 7.86 15.12
N VAL A 143 9.85 8.71 15.11
CA VAL A 143 11.04 8.57 15.97
C VAL A 143 10.70 8.85 17.45
N SER A 144 9.62 9.58 17.71
CA SER A 144 9.12 9.83 19.07
C SER A 144 8.37 8.67 19.70
N MET A 145 8.30 7.50 19.04
CA MET A 145 7.66 6.29 19.59
C MET A 145 8.12 5.99 21.02
N GLN A 146 7.22 5.40 21.81
CA GLN A 146 7.43 5.14 23.24
C GLN A 146 7.55 3.66 23.59
N MET A 147 7.13 2.76 22.68
CA MET A 147 7.23 1.31 22.89
C MET A 147 8.67 0.91 23.25
N ARG A 148 8.84 0.20 24.36
CA ARG A 148 10.13 -0.23 24.89
C ARG A 148 10.42 -1.67 24.59
N ALA A 149 11.70 -1.97 24.34
CA ALA A 149 12.24 -3.32 24.19
C ALA A 149 13.47 -3.47 25.09
N VAL A 150 13.30 -4.10 26.25
CA VAL A 150 14.37 -4.26 27.26
C VAL A 150 15.03 -5.61 27.07
N LYS A 151 16.37 -5.61 26.88
CA LYS A 151 17.16 -6.84 26.74
C LYS A 151 17.26 -7.59 28.06
N LYS A 152 16.92 -8.89 28.06
CA LYS A 152 17.02 -9.80 29.21
C LYS A 152 17.68 -11.10 28.73
N GLY A 153 19.00 -11.19 28.86
CA GLY A 153 19.77 -12.34 28.41
C GLY A 153 19.68 -12.57 26.92
N ASP A 154 19.09 -13.68 26.49
CA ASP A 154 18.93 -14.13 25.10
C ASP A 154 17.64 -13.61 24.42
N ARG A 155 16.92 -12.70 25.06
CA ARG A 155 15.64 -12.18 24.58
C ARG A 155 15.46 -10.69 24.86
N TYR A 156 14.44 -10.09 24.21
CA TYR A 156 13.91 -8.76 24.52
C TYR A 156 12.51 -8.90 25.11
N VAL A 157 12.18 -8.03 26.05
CA VAL A 157 10.82 -7.91 26.61
C VAL A 157 10.23 -6.60 26.09
N LEU A 158 9.19 -6.71 25.28
CA LEU A 158 8.54 -5.59 24.63
C LEU A 158 7.30 -5.17 25.43
N ASN A 159 7.16 -3.84 25.65
CA ASN A 159 6.00 -3.25 26.34
C ASN A 159 5.57 -1.96 25.62
N GLY A 160 4.26 -1.87 25.31
CA GLY A 160 3.66 -0.73 24.63
C GLY A 160 2.58 -1.15 23.65
N SER A 161 2.19 -0.24 22.75
CA SER A 161 1.21 -0.54 21.71
C SER A 161 1.61 0.06 20.36
N LYS A 162 1.03 -0.47 19.28
CA LYS A 162 1.14 0.06 17.91
C LYS A 162 -0.26 0.29 17.36
N MET A 163 -0.45 1.38 16.62
CA MET A 163 -1.76 1.82 16.16
C MET A 163 -1.83 1.89 14.63
N TRP A 164 -3.03 1.64 14.09
CA TRP A 164 -3.36 1.67 12.65
C TRP A 164 -2.59 0.63 11.83
N ILE A 165 -2.41 -0.58 12.37
CA ILE A 165 -1.61 -1.61 11.71
C ILE A 165 -2.46 -2.38 10.71
N THR A 166 -2.20 -2.14 9.42
CA THR A 166 -2.79 -2.88 8.30
C THR A 166 -2.37 -4.34 8.35
N ASN A 167 -3.31 -5.24 8.11
CA ASN A 167 -3.20 -6.69 8.27
C ASN A 167 -2.96 -7.15 9.73
N GLY A 168 -2.87 -6.24 10.71
CA GLY A 168 -2.59 -6.59 12.10
C GLY A 168 -3.46 -7.71 12.68
N PRO A 169 -4.80 -7.72 12.46
CA PRO A 169 -5.66 -8.80 12.96
C PRO A 169 -5.36 -10.18 12.34
N ASP A 170 -4.83 -10.19 11.12
CA ASP A 170 -4.61 -11.41 10.34
C ASP A 170 -3.16 -11.87 10.34
N ALA A 171 -2.21 -10.99 10.71
CA ALA A 171 -0.79 -11.20 10.55
C ALA A 171 -0.26 -12.38 11.38
N ASP A 172 0.50 -13.25 10.71
CA ASP A 172 1.26 -14.35 11.32
C ASP A 172 2.69 -13.91 11.62
N VAL A 173 3.26 -12.97 10.83
CA VAL A 173 4.58 -12.38 11.01
C VAL A 173 4.51 -10.87 10.88
N LEU A 174 5.12 -10.13 11.80
CA LEU A 174 5.13 -8.68 11.81
C LEU A 174 6.55 -8.13 11.96
N VAL A 175 6.88 -7.09 11.19
CA VAL A 175 8.06 -6.24 11.43
C VAL A 175 7.64 -5.14 12.39
N VAL A 176 8.17 -5.13 13.61
CA VAL A 176 7.78 -4.21 14.69
C VAL A 176 8.98 -3.39 15.15
N TYR A 177 8.79 -2.09 15.34
CA TYR A 177 9.83 -1.17 15.78
C TYR A 177 9.61 -0.74 17.23
N GLY A 178 10.65 -0.84 18.09
CA GLY A 178 10.60 -0.41 19.47
C GLY A 178 11.94 0.17 19.95
N LYS A 179 11.94 0.89 21.08
CA LYS A 179 13.14 1.48 21.66
C LYS A 179 13.87 0.51 22.56
N THR A 180 15.08 0.14 22.16
CA THR A 180 16.05 -0.57 23.00
C THR A 180 16.87 0.39 23.87
N ASP A 181 17.06 1.64 23.41
CA ASP A 181 17.66 2.73 24.16
C ASP A 181 16.78 3.99 24.05
N PRO A 182 15.98 4.33 25.08
CA PRO A 182 15.09 5.49 25.04
C PRO A 182 15.81 6.84 24.88
N ASP A 183 17.05 6.94 25.35
CA ASP A 183 17.81 8.19 25.40
C ASP A 183 18.62 8.45 24.11
N ALA A 184 18.79 7.44 23.27
CA ALA A 184 19.58 7.53 22.03
C ALA A 184 18.79 8.08 20.82
N GLY A 185 17.54 8.55 21.00
CA GLY A 185 16.70 9.08 19.93
C GLY A 185 16.48 8.06 18.79
N ALA A 186 16.76 8.43 17.55
CA ALA A 186 16.63 7.56 16.39
C ALA A 186 17.57 6.33 16.43
N ARG A 187 18.73 6.45 17.06
CA ARG A 187 19.71 5.36 17.20
C ARG A 187 19.34 4.35 18.27
N GLY A 188 18.33 4.64 19.08
CA GLY A 188 17.81 3.72 20.09
C GLY A 188 16.67 2.84 19.59
N ILE A 189 16.27 2.94 18.33
CA ILE A 189 15.17 2.14 17.74
C ILE A 189 15.74 0.87 17.11
N THR A 190 15.09 -0.27 17.40
CA THR A 190 15.41 -1.59 16.86
C THR A 190 14.18 -2.18 16.17
N ALA A 191 14.39 -2.92 15.10
CA ALA A 191 13.34 -3.66 14.39
C ALA A 191 13.34 -5.13 14.86
N PHE A 192 12.15 -5.70 15.04
CA PHE A 192 11.94 -7.07 15.50
C PHE A 192 10.98 -7.82 14.60
N LEU A 193 11.20 -9.11 14.42
CA LEU A 193 10.24 -10.04 13.83
C LEU A 193 9.39 -10.64 14.94
N ILE A 194 8.09 -10.31 14.92
CA ILE A 194 7.12 -10.82 15.89
C ILE A 194 6.27 -11.87 15.21
N GLU A 195 6.09 -13.01 15.88
CA GLU A 195 5.24 -14.09 15.39
C GLU A 195 3.92 -14.13 16.17
N LYS A 196 2.85 -14.47 15.47
CA LYS A 196 1.56 -14.75 16.08
C LYS A 196 1.71 -15.85 17.13
N GLY A 197 1.15 -15.61 18.31
CA GLY A 197 1.22 -16.56 19.43
C GLY A 197 2.41 -16.35 20.38
N MET A 198 3.33 -15.41 20.11
CA MET A 198 4.32 -15.01 21.10
C MET A 198 3.64 -14.55 22.38
N LYS A 199 4.14 -15.03 23.54
CA LYS A 199 3.59 -14.68 24.85
C LYS A 199 3.67 -13.16 25.07
N GLY A 200 2.55 -12.55 25.46
CA GLY A 200 2.45 -11.11 25.70
C GLY A 200 2.18 -10.28 24.44
N PHE A 201 2.02 -10.89 23.26
CA PHE A 201 1.56 -10.23 22.05
C PHE A 201 0.07 -10.52 21.83
N SER A 202 -0.72 -9.47 21.53
CA SER A 202 -2.12 -9.58 21.19
C SER A 202 -2.58 -8.44 20.26
N THR A 203 -3.74 -8.63 19.64
CA THR A 203 -4.40 -7.62 18.82
C THR A 203 -5.64 -7.10 19.54
N ALA A 204 -5.84 -5.78 19.51
CA ALA A 204 -7.07 -5.17 19.99
C ALA A 204 -8.18 -5.23 18.92
N GLN A 205 -9.31 -4.59 19.22
CA GLN A 205 -10.45 -4.55 18.32
C GLN A 205 -10.06 -3.96 16.95
N LYS A 206 -10.56 -4.60 15.88
CA LYS A 206 -10.45 -4.09 14.52
C LYS A 206 -11.13 -2.72 14.38
N LEU A 207 -10.46 -1.79 13.71
CA LEU A 207 -10.94 -0.43 13.55
C LEU A 207 -12.07 -0.34 12.50
N ASP A 208 -13.11 0.43 12.82
CA ASP A 208 -14.11 0.88 11.86
C ASP A 208 -13.61 2.16 11.16
N LYS A 209 -13.34 2.08 9.87
CA LYS A 209 -12.66 3.14 9.10
C LYS A 209 -13.60 3.82 8.12
N LEU A 210 -13.29 5.06 7.75
CA LEU A 210 -13.99 5.81 6.70
C LEU A 210 -13.94 5.10 5.34
N GLY A 211 -12.76 4.65 4.92
CA GLY A 211 -12.47 3.96 3.68
C GLY A 211 -11.50 2.81 3.90
N MET A 212 -11.03 2.20 2.81
CA MET A 212 -10.20 0.98 2.85
C MET A 212 -10.84 -0.10 3.73
N ARG A 213 -12.17 -0.13 3.74
CA ARG A 213 -12.95 -1.12 4.47
C ARG A 213 -12.72 -2.48 3.80
N GLY A 214 -12.41 -3.47 4.60
CA GLY A 214 -11.91 -4.77 4.11
C GLY A 214 -10.38 -4.89 4.10
N SER A 215 -9.62 -3.79 4.32
CA SER A 215 -8.21 -3.88 4.71
C SER A 215 -8.16 -3.90 6.24
N ASN A 216 -8.09 -5.10 6.82
CA ASN A 216 -8.18 -5.29 8.27
C ASN A 216 -7.07 -4.51 8.98
N THR A 217 -7.46 -3.66 9.94
CA THR A 217 -6.55 -2.73 10.63
C THR A 217 -6.88 -2.71 12.11
N CYS A 218 -5.89 -2.78 12.97
CA CYS A 218 -6.10 -2.75 14.43
C CYS A 218 -4.97 -2.03 15.18
N GLU A 219 -5.16 -1.93 16.49
CA GLU A 219 -4.10 -1.71 17.46
C GLU A 219 -3.45 -3.05 17.84
N LEU A 220 -2.14 -3.04 18.05
CA LEU A 220 -1.37 -4.16 18.59
C LEU A 220 -0.94 -3.84 20.02
N LEU A 221 -1.01 -4.84 20.90
CA LEU A 221 -0.66 -4.72 22.32
C LEU A 221 0.50 -5.64 22.65
N PHE A 222 1.46 -5.12 23.41
CA PHE A 222 2.64 -5.82 23.89
C PHE A 222 2.73 -5.64 25.39
N GLU A 223 2.51 -6.72 26.13
CA GLU A 223 2.51 -6.77 27.60
C GLU A 223 3.50 -7.84 28.06
N ASP A 224 4.71 -7.42 28.45
CA ASP A 224 5.83 -8.31 28.71
C ASP A 224 6.05 -9.34 27.58
N CYS A 225 5.95 -8.87 26.34
CA CYS A 225 6.10 -9.73 25.17
C CYS A 225 7.56 -10.17 25.01
N GLU A 226 7.79 -11.48 25.17
CA GLU A 226 9.11 -12.09 25.08
C GLU A 226 9.46 -12.40 23.62
N VAL A 227 10.53 -11.77 23.12
CA VAL A 227 11.01 -11.91 21.74
C VAL A 227 12.46 -12.41 21.77
N PRO A 228 12.79 -13.54 21.12
CA PRO A 228 14.17 -14.04 21.04
C PRO A 228 15.11 -13.00 20.42
N ALA A 229 16.35 -12.92 20.86
CA ALA A 229 17.33 -11.97 20.33
C ALA A 229 17.65 -12.22 18.83
N GLU A 230 17.49 -13.44 18.37
CA GLU A 230 17.62 -13.84 16.96
C GLU A 230 16.53 -13.24 16.05
N ASN A 231 15.41 -12.76 16.61
CA ASN A 231 14.34 -12.07 15.90
C ASN A 231 14.60 -10.57 15.71
N VAL A 232 15.77 -10.05 16.09
CA VAL A 232 16.19 -8.70 15.72
C VAL A 232 16.41 -8.67 14.21
N LEU A 233 15.68 -7.81 13.51
CA LEU A 233 15.85 -7.60 12.07
C LEU A 233 16.92 -6.54 11.82
N GLY A 234 17.99 -6.92 11.14
CA GLY A 234 19.18 -6.11 10.98
C GLY A 234 20.06 -6.15 12.24
N ALA A 235 20.20 -5.03 12.96
CA ALA A 235 20.99 -4.97 14.19
C ALA A 235 20.33 -4.07 15.24
N GLU A 236 20.67 -4.29 16.53
CA GLU A 236 20.22 -3.46 17.65
C GLU A 236 20.62 -1.98 17.42
N GLY A 237 19.67 -1.06 17.64
CA GLY A 237 19.84 0.37 17.42
C GLY A 237 19.89 0.81 15.95
N LYS A 238 19.65 -0.10 14.99
CA LYS A 238 19.64 0.20 13.56
C LYS A 238 18.23 0.16 12.93
N GLY A 239 17.18 0.11 13.74
CA GLY A 239 15.80 0.02 13.27
C GLY A 239 15.37 1.15 12.34
N VAL A 240 15.84 2.39 12.56
CA VAL A 240 15.58 3.50 11.63
C VAL A 240 16.25 3.24 10.27
N GLY A 241 17.45 2.66 10.24
CA GLY A 241 18.10 2.25 8.99
C GLY A 241 17.30 1.18 8.24
N VAL A 242 16.79 0.18 8.95
CA VAL A 242 15.87 -0.84 8.41
C VAL A 242 14.64 -0.17 7.80
N LEU A 243 13.98 0.70 8.55
CA LEU A 243 12.79 1.42 8.10
C LEU A 243 13.08 2.24 6.83
N MET A 244 14.12 3.08 6.86
CA MET A 244 14.47 3.97 5.75
C MET A 244 14.87 3.19 4.49
N SER A 245 15.49 2.02 4.61
CA SER A 245 15.88 1.19 3.47
C SER A 245 14.69 0.73 2.62
N GLY A 246 13.48 0.64 3.21
CA GLY A 246 12.26 0.24 2.52
C GLY A 246 11.33 1.39 2.14
N LEU A 247 11.47 2.56 2.81
CA LEU A 247 10.45 3.61 2.76
C LEU A 247 10.26 4.24 1.37
N ASP A 248 11.33 4.37 0.60
CA ASP A 248 11.27 4.95 -0.73
C ASP A 248 10.60 3.96 -1.73
N TYR A 249 10.89 2.68 -1.60
CA TYR A 249 10.21 1.62 -2.35
C TYR A 249 8.74 1.47 -1.94
N GLU A 250 8.44 1.63 -0.64
CA GLU A 250 7.07 1.65 -0.13
C GLU A 250 6.25 2.77 -0.77
N ARG A 251 6.77 4.00 -0.77
CA ARG A 251 6.08 5.15 -1.34
C ARG A 251 5.80 4.98 -2.82
N LEU A 252 6.75 4.41 -3.56
CA LEU A 252 6.56 4.11 -4.97
C LEU A 252 5.49 3.05 -5.19
N VAL A 253 5.60 1.87 -4.56
CA VAL A 253 4.63 0.78 -4.76
C VAL A 253 3.24 1.22 -4.31
N LEU A 254 3.16 1.94 -3.19
CA LEU A 254 1.91 2.49 -2.68
C LEU A 254 1.25 3.47 -3.68
N ALA A 255 2.04 4.19 -4.49
CA ALA A 255 1.52 5.09 -5.52
C ALA A 255 0.73 4.36 -6.64
N GLY A 256 0.93 3.04 -6.81
CA GLY A 256 0.10 2.21 -7.69
C GLY A 256 -1.36 2.14 -7.24
N GLY A 257 -1.63 2.24 -5.93
CA GLY A 257 -2.99 2.24 -5.40
C GLY A 257 -3.85 3.40 -5.91
N PRO A 258 -3.44 4.66 -5.74
CA PRO A 258 -4.10 5.80 -6.35
C PRO A 258 -4.26 5.72 -7.87
N LEU A 259 -3.29 5.15 -8.61
CA LEU A 259 -3.44 4.92 -10.06
C LEU A 259 -4.61 3.98 -10.35
N GLY A 260 -4.73 2.88 -9.59
CA GLY A 260 -5.86 1.96 -9.69
C GLY A 260 -7.20 2.66 -9.42
N ILE A 261 -7.27 3.51 -8.38
CA ILE A 261 -8.48 4.29 -8.08
C ILE A 261 -8.82 5.26 -9.23
N MET A 262 -7.82 5.96 -9.79
CA MET A 262 -8.06 6.85 -10.95
C MET A 262 -8.62 6.09 -12.14
N GLN A 263 -8.07 4.91 -12.43
CA GLN A 263 -8.57 4.06 -13.50
C GLN A 263 -10.00 3.59 -13.20
N ALA A 264 -10.29 3.17 -11.97
CA ALA A 264 -11.64 2.77 -11.54
C ALA A 264 -12.66 3.92 -11.68
N CYS A 265 -12.25 5.17 -11.41
CA CYS A 265 -13.10 6.35 -11.66
C CYS A 265 -13.46 6.47 -13.15
N MET A 266 -12.50 6.28 -14.05
CA MET A 266 -12.76 6.28 -15.50
C MET A 266 -13.67 5.12 -15.91
N ASP A 267 -13.46 3.92 -15.36
CA ASP A 267 -14.26 2.72 -15.64
C ASP A 267 -15.73 2.90 -15.25
N VAL A 268 -16.00 3.69 -14.21
CA VAL A 268 -17.37 4.01 -13.77
C VAL A 268 -18.00 5.15 -14.59
N VAL A 269 -17.23 6.20 -14.86
CA VAL A 269 -17.76 7.42 -15.47
C VAL A 269 -18.02 7.24 -16.97
N LEU A 270 -17.09 6.59 -17.70
CA LEU A 270 -17.18 6.50 -19.16
C LEU A 270 -18.48 5.79 -19.65
N PRO A 271 -18.84 4.59 -19.16
CA PRO A 271 -20.11 3.97 -19.54
C PRO A 271 -21.31 4.83 -19.14
N TYR A 272 -21.30 5.38 -17.93
CA TYR A 272 -22.41 6.15 -17.40
C TYR A 272 -22.73 7.38 -18.25
N VAL A 273 -21.73 8.15 -18.71
CA VAL A 273 -21.98 9.37 -19.50
C VAL A 273 -22.52 9.08 -20.91
N HIS A 274 -22.38 7.85 -21.42
CA HIS A 274 -23.00 7.38 -22.65
C HIS A 274 -24.44 6.92 -22.44
N GLU A 275 -24.75 6.26 -21.33
CA GLU A 275 -26.06 5.70 -21.03
C GLU A 275 -27.02 6.76 -20.49
N ARG A 276 -26.55 7.62 -19.59
CA ARG A 276 -27.37 8.65 -18.96
C ARG A 276 -27.73 9.76 -19.94
N LYS A 277 -29.04 10.02 -20.11
CA LYS A 277 -29.56 11.07 -20.99
C LYS A 277 -30.22 12.17 -20.19
N GLN A 278 -29.97 13.40 -20.56
CA GLN A 278 -30.66 14.59 -20.12
C GLN A 278 -30.80 15.57 -21.31
N PHE A 279 -31.83 16.40 -21.32
CA PHE A 279 -32.11 17.31 -22.42
C PHE A 279 -32.14 16.62 -23.79
N GLY A 280 -32.63 15.36 -23.83
CA GLY A 280 -32.78 14.58 -25.06
C GLY A 280 -31.54 13.90 -25.60
N GLN A 281 -30.36 14.01 -24.94
CA GLN A 281 -29.09 13.43 -25.41
C GLN A 281 -28.24 12.84 -24.27
N ALA A 282 -27.25 12.02 -24.60
CA ALA A 282 -26.29 11.48 -23.64
C ALA A 282 -25.53 12.63 -22.96
N ILE A 283 -25.33 12.54 -21.63
CA ILE A 283 -24.66 13.63 -20.91
C ILE A 283 -23.20 13.84 -21.33
N GLY A 284 -22.53 12.78 -21.83
CA GLY A 284 -21.18 12.87 -22.39
C GLY A 284 -21.06 13.77 -23.65
N SER A 285 -22.19 14.17 -24.28
CA SER A 285 -22.18 15.12 -25.38
C SER A 285 -22.11 16.58 -24.93
N PHE A 286 -22.30 16.88 -23.64
CA PHE A 286 -22.21 18.24 -23.13
C PHE A 286 -20.75 18.65 -22.90
N GLN A 287 -20.38 19.85 -23.34
CA GLN A 287 -18.99 20.35 -23.26
C GLN A 287 -18.43 20.39 -21.83
N LEU A 288 -19.25 20.68 -20.80
CA LEU A 288 -18.81 20.69 -19.41
C LEU A 288 -18.48 19.29 -18.90
N ILE A 289 -19.16 18.24 -19.38
CA ILE A 289 -18.81 16.85 -19.07
C ILE A 289 -17.55 16.44 -19.84
N GLN A 290 -17.46 16.80 -21.14
CA GLN A 290 -16.27 16.55 -21.94
C GLN A 290 -15.01 17.19 -21.33
N GLY A 291 -15.13 18.41 -20.78
CA GLY A 291 -14.05 19.08 -20.04
C GLY A 291 -13.60 18.25 -18.84
N LYS A 292 -14.53 17.73 -18.00
CA LYS A 292 -14.18 16.86 -16.88
C LYS A 292 -13.48 15.57 -17.31
N LEU A 293 -13.98 14.92 -18.36
CA LEU A 293 -13.35 13.71 -18.92
C LEU A 293 -11.93 13.99 -19.41
N ALA A 294 -11.71 15.13 -20.08
CA ALA A 294 -10.39 15.54 -20.55
C ALA A 294 -9.41 15.77 -19.39
N ASP A 295 -9.85 16.46 -18.33
CA ASP A 295 -9.04 16.74 -17.15
C ASP A 295 -8.71 15.43 -16.38
N MET A 296 -9.69 14.55 -16.21
CA MET A 296 -9.48 13.23 -15.58
C MET A 296 -8.47 12.38 -16.38
N TYR A 297 -8.66 12.26 -17.69
CA TYR A 297 -7.77 11.52 -18.58
C TYR A 297 -6.33 12.04 -18.54
N THR A 298 -6.16 13.36 -18.68
CA THR A 298 -4.86 14.01 -18.70
C THR A 298 -4.14 13.85 -17.35
N THR A 299 -4.86 14.05 -16.25
CA THR A 299 -4.33 13.88 -14.90
C THR A 299 -3.87 12.45 -14.64
N MET A 300 -4.68 11.46 -15.03
CA MET A 300 -4.33 10.04 -14.86
C MET A 300 -3.07 9.66 -15.65
N ASN A 301 -2.96 10.10 -16.92
CA ASN A 301 -1.78 9.78 -17.73
C ASN A 301 -0.52 10.50 -17.24
N ALA A 302 -0.62 11.73 -16.75
CA ALA A 302 0.49 12.41 -16.09
C ALA A 302 0.94 11.68 -14.84
N ALA A 303 -0.01 11.21 -14.02
CA ALA A 303 0.27 10.41 -12.83
C ALA A 303 0.98 9.08 -13.17
N LYS A 304 0.46 8.32 -14.15
CA LYS A 304 1.07 7.08 -14.64
C LYS A 304 2.49 7.31 -15.15
N SER A 305 2.70 8.35 -15.99
CA SER A 305 4.02 8.68 -16.51
C SER A 305 5.04 8.93 -15.40
N TYR A 306 4.66 9.69 -14.37
CA TYR A 306 5.54 9.98 -13.25
C TYR A 306 5.84 8.72 -12.41
N VAL A 307 4.82 7.95 -12.05
CA VAL A 307 5.00 6.72 -11.26
C VAL A 307 5.88 5.71 -11.99
N TYR A 308 5.64 5.45 -13.26
CA TYR A 308 6.43 4.48 -14.02
C TYR A 308 7.87 4.96 -14.29
N ALA A 309 8.09 6.27 -14.42
CA ALA A 309 9.45 6.81 -14.50
C ALA A 309 10.24 6.55 -13.20
N VAL A 310 9.60 6.77 -12.03
CA VAL A 310 10.24 6.50 -10.73
C VAL A 310 10.35 5.01 -10.46
N ALA A 311 9.42 4.18 -10.92
CA ALA A 311 9.52 2.72 -10.82
C ALA A 311 10.76 2.19 -11.53
N ARG A 312 10.99 2.62 -12.77
CA ARG A 312 12.22 2.30 -13.50
C ARG A 312 13.49 2.82 -12.83
N ALA A 313 13.44 3.97 -12.16
CA ALA A 313 14.56 4.46 -11.35
C ALA A 313 14.83 3.56 -10.14
N CYS A 314 13.78 3.07 -9.48
CA CYS A 314 13.91 2.09 -8.40
C CYS A 314 14.57 0.78 -8.88
N ASP A 315 14.19 0.28 -10.06
CA ASP A 315 14.75 -0.96 -10.63
C ASP A 315 16.25 -0.81 -10.96
N ARG A 316 16.70 0.39 -11.31
CA ARG A 316 18.12 0.70 -11.51
C ARG A 316 18.88 1.07 -10.23
N GLY A 317 18.20 1.23 -9.10
CA GLY A 317 18.80 1.72 -7.85
C GLY A 317 19.06 3.24 -7.82
N ASP A 318 18.48 4.01 -8.74
CA ASP A 318 18.69 5.46 -8.91
C ASP A 318 17.60 6.33 -8.23
N VAL A 319 16.65 5.71 -7.53
CA VAL A 319 15.56 6.44 -6.89
C VAL A 319 16.06 7.38 -5.80
N THR A 320 15.55 8.61 -5.81
CA THR A 320 15.77 9.56 -4.72
C THR A 320 14.57 9.59 -3.77
N ARG A 321 14.82 9.99 -2.54
CA ARG A 321 13.79 10.14 -1.52
C ARG A 321 12.72 11.16 -1.91
N LYS A 322 13.11 12.27 -2.57
CA LYS A 322 12.18 13.30 -3.07
C LYS A 322 11.32 12.77 -4.21
N ASP A 323 11.85 11.93 -5.12
CA ASP A 323 11.09 11.35 -6.23
C ASP A 323 10.04 10.36 -5.70
N ALA A 324 10.43 9.46 -4.80
CA ALA A 324 9.52 8.53 -4.16
C ALA A 324 8.41 9.24 -3.37
N ALA A 325 8.75 10.32 -2.64
CA ALA A 325 7.75 11.14 -1.95
C ALA A 325 6.86 11.92 -2.93
N GLY A 326 7.42 12.37 -4.06
CA GLY A 326 6.71 13.13 -5.10
C GLY A 326 5.62 12.33 -5.79
N VAL A 327 5.89 11.08 -6.16
CA VAL A 327 4.90 10.24 -6.85
C VAL A 327 3.68 9.96 -5.97
N ILE A 328 3.88 9.60 -4.70
CA ILE A 328 2.75 9.34 -3.80
C ILE A 328 2.02 10.63 -3.40
N LEU A 329 2.72 11.75 -3.24
CA LEU A 329 2.10 13.05 -2.99
C LEU A 329 1.15 13.42 -4.12
N TYR A 330 1.64 13.36 -5.36
CA TYR A 330 0.86 13.74 -6.53
C TYR A 330 -0.32 12.79 -6.75
N THR A 331 -0.07 11.49 -6.74
CA THR A 331 -1.11 10.49 -7.06
C THR A 331 -2.20 10.45 -5.99
N ALA A 332 -1.88 10.56 -4.71
CA ALA A 332 -2.84 10.56 -3.62
C ALA A 332 -3.85 11.72 -3.75
N GLU A 333 -3.36 12.95 -3.90
CA GLU A 333 -4.22 14.13 -4.04
C GLU A 333 -5.04 14.10 -5.33
N LYS A 334 -4.45 13.60 -6.43
CA LYS A 334 -5.14 13.51 -7.72
C LYS A 334 -6.17 12.39 -7.75
N ALA A 335 -5.97 11.28 -7.07
CA ALA A 335 -6.98 10.24 -6.94
C ALA A 335 -8.21 10.73 -6.15
N THR A 336 -8.00 11.46 -5.05
CA THR A 336 -9.10 12.09 -4.30
C THR A 336 -9.88 13.08 -5.17
N TRP A 337 -9.17 13.93 -5.91
CA TRP A 337 -9.80 14.87 -6.84
C TRP A 337 -10.58 14.14 -7.94
N MET A 338 -10.02 13.11 -8.58
CA MET A 338 -10.71 12.33 -9.62
C MET A 338 -11.95 11.61 -9.08
N ALA A 339 -11.91 11.09 -7.85
CA ALA A 339 -13.07 10.47 -7.23
C ALA A 339 -14.22 11.47 -6.97
N LEU A 340 -13.89 12.72 -6.60
CA LEU A 340 -14.87 13.80 -6.51
C LEU A 340 -15.47 14.14 -7.88
N GLU A 341 -14.65 14.21 -8.94
CA GLU A 341 -15.13 14.43 -10.30
C GLU A 341 -16.00 13.27 -10.80
N ALA A 342 -15.67 12.02 -10.43
CA ALA A 342 -16.49 10.86 -10.76
C ALA A 342 -17.89 10.96 -10.10
N ILE A 343 -17.95 11.28 -8.81
CA ILE A 343 -19.22 11.54 -8.11
C ILE A 343 -20.00 12.64 -8.83
N GLN A 344 -19.34 13.75 -9.20
CA GLN A 344 -19.98 14.87 -9.86
C GLN A 344 -20.52 14.51 -11.25
N CYS A 345 -19.79 13.70 -12.04
CA CYS A 345 -20.26 13.22 -13.34
C CYS A 345 -21.50 12.32 -13.23
N LEU A 346 -21.60 11.52 -12.16
CA LEU A 346 -22.75 10.65 -11.90
C LEU A 346 -23.93 11.42 -11.33
N GLY A 347 -23.74 12.64 -10.82
CA GLY A 347 -24.79 13.47 -10.22
C GLY A 347 -25.42 12.80 -9.00
N GLY A 348 -26.75 12.78 -8.89
CA GLY A 348 -27.46 12.15 -7.77
C GLY A 348 -27.08 10.67 -7.56
N ASN A 349 -26.86 9.92 -8.63
CA ASN A 349 -26.43 8.52 -8.56
C ASN A 349 -25.03 8.36 -7.94
N GLY A 350 -24.13 9.33 -8.17
CA GLY A 350 -22.81 9.34 -7.54
C GLY A 350 -22.84 9.56 -6.01
N TYR A 351 -23.95 10.07 -5.50
CA TYR A 351 -24.17 10.31 -4.07
C TYR A 351 -24.89 9.16 -3.36
N THR A 352 -25.13 8.05 -4.05
CA THR A 352 -25.71 6.83 -3.50
C THR A 352 -24.67 5.71 -3.45
N ASN A 353 -24.89 4.73 -2.57
CA ASN A 353 -24.00 3.56 -2.44
C ASN A 353 -24.23 2.50 -3.53
N GLU A 354 -25.17 2.70 -4.44
CA GLU A 354 -25.40 1.82 -5.60
C GLU A 354 -24.27 1.89 -6.63
N TYR A 355 -23.55 3.02 -6.65
CA TYR A 355 -22.38 3.23 -7.49
C TYR A 355 -21.10 3.27 -6.64
N PRO A 356 -19.97 2.77 -7.16
CA PRO A 356 -18.73 2.67 -6.38
C PRO A 356 -18.01 4.01 -6.16
N ALA A 357 -18.48 5.12 -6.75
CA ALA A 357 -17.81 6.42 -6.70
C ALA A 357 -17.57 6.93 -5.27
N GLY A 358 -18.54 6.75 -4.37
CA GLY A 358 -18.41 7.08 -2.95
C GLY A 358 -17.34 6.25 -2.23
N ARG A 359 -17.25 4.95 -2.55
CA ARG A 359 -16.20 4.06 -2.02
C ARG A 359 -14.83 4.51 -2.52
N LEU A 360 -14.68 4.78 -3.82
CA LEU A 360 -13.42 5.25 -4.40
C LEU A 360 -12.91 6.53 -3.74
N LEU A 361 -13.81 7.48 -3.40
CA LEU A 361 -13.45 8.69 -2.67
C LEU A 361 -12.96 8.39 -1.25
N ARG A 362 -13.68 7.54 -0.52
CA ARG A 362 -13.32 7.17 0.86
C ARG A 362 -11.97 6.44 0.90
N ASP A 363 -11.74 5.57 -0.06
CA ASP A 363 -10.49 4.83 -0.19
C ASP A 363 -9.32 5.73 -0.60
N ALA A 364 -9.51 6.63 -1.57
CA ALA A 364 -8.49 7.55 -2.02
C ALA A 364 -7.93 8.42 -0.89
N LYS A 365 -8.79 8.85 0.05
CA LYS A 365 -8.38 9.75 1.14
C LYS A 365 -7.32 9.16 2.06
N LEU A 366 -7.25 7.85 2.23
CA LEU A 366 -6.20 7.24 3.04
C LEU A 366 -4.80 7.55 2.50
N TYR A 367 -4.61 7.58 1.19
CA TYR A 367 -3.29 7.79 0.58
C TYR A 367 -2.70 9.18 0.84
N GLU A 368 -3.50 10.16 1.21
CA GLU A 368 -3.02 11.47 1.65
C GLU A 368 -2.53 11.48 3.11
N ILE A 369 -2.86 10.42 3.88
CA ILE A 369 -2.60 10.32 5.32
C ILE A 369 -1.55 9.25 5.62
N GLY A 370 -1.70 8.05 5.05
CA GLY A 370 -0.85 6.89 5.32
C GLY A 370 0.53 6.98 4.66
N ALA A 371 1.53 6.27 5.21
CA ALA A 371 2.93 6.28 4.75
C ALA A 371 3.58 7.69 4.72
N GLY A 372 3.22 8.51 5.69
CA GLY A 372 3.53 9.94 5.78
C GLY A 372 2.47 10.80 5.10
N THR A 373 1.99 11.83 5.81
CA THR A 373 0.95 12.73 5.28
C THR A 373 1.45 13.53 4.08
N SER A 374 0.52 14.09 3.31
CA SER A 374 0.85 15.01 2.19
C SER A 374 1.76 16.17 2.65
N GLU A 375 1.57 16.66 3.88
CA GLU A 375 2.40 17.72 4.47
C GLU A 375 3.83 17.23 4.76
N ILE A 376 3.99 16.04 5.33
CA ILE A 376 5.31 15.43 5.60
C ILE A 376 6.06 15.18 4.29
N ARG A 377 5.38 14.73 3.24
CA ARG A 377 5.98 14.53 1.92
C ARG A 377 6.47 15.85 1.32
N ARG A 378 5.66 16.94 1.41
CA ARG A 378 6.05 18.27 0.97
C ARG A 378 7.25 18.81 1.74
N MET A 379 7.23 18.66 3.07
CA MET A 379 8.36 19.07 3.93
C MET A 379 9.64 18.34 3.53
N LEU A 380 9.57 17.03 3.30
CA LEU A 380 10.71 16.21 2.89
C LEU A 380 11.27 16.66 1.54
N ILE A 381 10.42 16.79 0.52
CA ILE A 381 10.82 17.21 -0.82
C ILE A 381 11.46 18.60 -0.79
N GLY A 382 10.80 19.56 -0.12
CA GLY A 382 11.31 20.93 -0.02
C GLY A 382 12.64 21.03 0.71
N ARG A 383 12.83 20.25 1.76
CA ARG A 383 14.10 20.19 2.50
C ARG A 383 15.23 19.61 1.65
N GLU A 384 15.01 18.50 0.97
CA GLU A 384 16.04 17.89 0.12
C GLU A 384 16.45 18.81 -1.04
N LEU A 385 15.47 19.42 -1.71
CA LEU A 385 15.77 20.41 -2.75
C LEU A 385 16.61 21.59 -2.22
N PHE A 386 16.29 22.08 -1.02
CA PHE A 386 17.07 23.17 -0.40
C PHE A 386 18.50 22.72 -0.03
N GLU A 387 18.67 21.51 0.48
CA GLU A 387 19.98 20.97 0.85
C GLU A 387 20.86 20.69 -0.38
N GLU A 388 20.30 20.19 -1.47
CA GLU A 388 21.02 19.89 -2.72
C GLU A 388 21.47 21.15 -3.49
N THR A 389 20.86 22.30 -3.24
CA THR A 389 21.15 23.56 -3.95
C THR A 389 21.97 24.54 -3.14
N ARG A 390 22.55 24.12 -2.02
CA ARG A 390 23.43 24.91 -1.15
C ARG A 390 24.81 25.16 -1.72
#